data_17decf9dcea740d6f6357a8d5b878986
#
_entry.id   17decf9dcea740d6f6357a8d5b878986
#
_cell.length_a   1.000
_cell.length_b   1.000
_cell.length_c   1.000
_cell.angle_alpha   90.00
_cell.angle_beta   90.00
_cell.angle_gamma   90.00
#
_symmetry.space_group_name_H-M   'P 1'
#
loop_
_entity.id
_entity.type
_entity.pdbx_description
1 polymer ?
#
loop_
_entity_poly.entity_id
_entity_poly.type
_entity_poly.pdbx_seq_one_letter_code
_entity_poly.pdbx_strand_id
1 'polypeptide(L)'
;MAILGKSGDRLTREEDHEVLWIEAWGPDALRVRATKGPAMPEEDWALIPRPARARIEIADGRAVISNGAIRAEIARSGKLTFFGARGQPIVAESLRNRKDLLSEDCSALELEAREFRPIIGGDYEITARFKSLSADERIFGMGQYQQPYLDLKGTELELAHRNSQASVPFYLSSLGCGFLWNNPSIGRATFAKNGTVWRSSSSKALDYWV
;
A
#
# COMPACT_ATOMS: atom_id res chain seq x y z
N MET A 1 -19.89 -5.45 -8.23
CA MET A 1 -19.01 -6.31 -9.04
C MET A 1 -17.81 -5.48 -9.46
N ALA A 2 -16.59 -5.94 -9.19
CA ALA A 2 -15.40 -5.20 -9.54
C ALA A 2 -15.21 -5.08 -11.05
N ILE A 3 -14.82 -3.90 -11.52
CA ILE A 3 -14.45 -3.62 -12.91
C ILE A 3 -12.94 -3.48 -12.95
N LEU A 4 -12.28 -4.38 -13.67
CA LEU A 4 -10.85 -4.33 -13.95
C LEU A 4 -10.62 -3.75 -15.34
N GLY A 5 -9.65 -2.83 -15.46
CA GLY A 5 -9.31 -2.16 -16.70
C GLY A 5 -7.83 -1.94 -16.88
N LYS A 6 -7.45 -1.60 -18.11
CA LYS A 6 -6.09 -1.19 -18.48
C LYS A 6 -6.15 0.14 -19.21
N SER A 7 -5.36 1.11 -18.76
CA SER A 7 -5.21 2.41 -19.41
C SER A 7 -3.72 2.73 -19.57
N GLY A 8 -3.17 2.51 -20.78
CA GLY A 8 -1.73 2.60 -21.01
C GLY A 8 -0.95 1.58 -20.17
N ASP A 9 -0.02 2.07 -19.37
CA ASP A 9 0.79 1.28 -18.42
C ASP A 9 0.20 1.24 -17.01
N ARG A 10 -1.09 1.55 -16.86
CA ARG A 10 -1.85 1.58 -15.60
C ARG A 10 -2.87 0.46 -15.58
N LEU A 11 -2.88 -0.31 -14.51
CA LEU A 11 -3.96 -1.24 -14.15
C LEU A 11 -4.96 -0.50 -13.27
N THR A 12 -6.25 -0.61 -13.58
CA THR A 12 -7.33 0.03 -12.81
C THR A 12 -8.29 -1.01 -12.26
N ARG A 13 -8.85 -0.71 -11.09
CA ARG A 13 -9.96 -1.48 -10.49
C ARG A 13 -10.96 -0.51 -9.87
N GLU A 14 -12.22 -0.73 -10.15
CA GLU A 14 -13.33 0.03 -9.58
C GLU A 14 -14.31 -0.92 -8.90
N GLU A 15 -14.59 -0.70 -7.63
CA GLU A 15 -15.60 -1.41 -6.86
C GLU A 15 -16.00 -0.59 -5.63
N ASP A 16 -17.30 -0.58 -5.31
CA ASP A 16 -17.88 0.08 -4.12
C ASP A 16 -17.37 1.52 -3.93
N HIS A 17 -17.39 2.29 -5.02
CA HIS A 17 -16.88 3.67 -5.09
C HIS A 17 -15.37 3.83 -4.87
N GLU A 18 -14.62 2.75 -4.66
CA GLU A 18 -13.17 2.80 -4.67
C GLU A 18 -12.65 2.73 -6.10
N VAL A 19 -11.83 3.70 -6.48
CA VAL A 19 -10.99 3.66 -7.68
C VAL A 19 -9.57 3.36 -7.24
N LEU A 20 -9.00 2.27 -7.74
CA LEU A 20 -7.63 1.83 -7.48
C LEU A 20 -6.83 1.87 -8.78
N TRP A 21 -5.65 2.50 -8.74
CA TRP A 21 -4.67 2.51 -9.82
C TRP A 21 -3.36 1.86 -9.37
N ILE A 22 -2.80 1.01 -10.23
CA ILE A 22 -1.45 0.48 -10.05
C ILE A 22 -0.66 0.82 -11.30
N GLU A 23 0.48 1.50 -11.12
CA GLU A 23 1.27 2.10 -12.19
C GLU A 23 2.72 1.65 -12.08
N ALA A 24 3.34 1.35 -13.22
CA ALA A 24 4.77 1.10 -13.26
C ALA A 24 5.55 2.40 -13.00
N TRP A 25 6.66 2.29 -12.25
CA TRP A 25 7.51 3.41 -11.90
C TRP A 25 8.99 3.05 -12.00
N GLY A 26 9.71 3.71 -12.91
CA GLY A 26 11.11 3.35 -13.13
C GLY A 26 11.30 1.89 -13.50
N PRO A 27 12.49 1.29 -13.21
CA PRO A 27 12.79 -0.07 -13.67
C PRO A 27 12.08 -1.17 -12.89
N ASP A 28 11.90 -1.02 -11.56
CA ASP A 28 11.53 -2.11 -10.66
C ASP A 28 10.59 -1.65 -9.53
N ALA A 29 9.72 -0.66 -9.76
CA ALA A 29 8.78 -0.21 -8.74
C ALA A 29 7.35 -0.12 -9.29
N LEU A 30 6.37 -0.22 -8.39
CA LEU A 30 4.96 -0.02 -8.66
C LEU A 30 4.42 1.03 -7.70
N ARG A 31 3.67 2.01 -8.23
CA ARG A 31 2.90 2.97 -7.47
C ARG A 31 1.46 2.50 -7.34
N VAL A 32 0.91 2.59 -6.16
CA VAL A 32 -0.50 2.30 -5.88
C VAL A 32 -1.17 3.56 -5.39
N ARG A 33 -2.26 3.91 -6.04
CA ARG A 33 -3.15 4.99 -5.61
C ARG A 33 -4.58 4.49 -5.50
N ALA A 34 -5.29 4.89 -4.46
CA ALA A 34 -6.70 4.57 -4.31
C ALA A 34 -7.47 5.74 -3.71
N THR A 35 -8.72 5.94 -4.14
CA THR A 35 -9.60 6.97 -3.60
C THR A 35 -11.05 6.52 -3.64
N LYS A 36 -11.86 7.06 -2.73
CA LYS A 36 -13.34 7.07 -2.79
C LYS A 36 -13.89 8.47 -3.11
N GLY A 37 -12.99 9.42 -3.39
CA GLY A 37 -13.35 10.78 -3.82
C GLY A 37 -13.78 10.85 -5.28
N PRO A 38 -14.23 12.03 -5.73
CA PRO A 38 -14.73 12.23 -7.09
C PRO A 38 -13.66 12.13 -8.17
N ALA A 39 -12.39 12.32 -7.82
CA ALA A 39 -11.25 12.23 -8.74
C ALA A 39 -10.00 11.75 -8.02
N MET A 40 -9.17 10.99 -8.73
CA MET A 40 -7.83 10.61 -8.27
C MET A 40 -6.90 11.82 -8.37
N PRO A 41 -6.23 12.24 -7.29
CA PRO A 41 -5.17 13.25 -7.38
C PRO A 41 -4.03 12.77 -8.29
N GLU A 42 -3.55 13.63 -9.17
CA GLU A 42 -2.50 13.29 -10.15
C GLU A 42 -1.14 13.93 -9.83
N GLU A 43 -1.05 14.75 -8.80
CA GLU A 43 0.16 15.45 -8.40
C GLU A 43 1.26 14.48 -7.93
N ASP A 44 2.48 14.76 -8.35
CA ASP A 44 3.69 14.00 -8.00
C ASP A 44 4.60 14.85 -7.10
N TRP A 45 4.35 14.79 -5.79
CA TRP A 45 5.04 15.62 -4.79
C TRP A 45 6.34 14.99 -4.26
N ALA A 46 6.41 13.67 -4.18
CA ALA A 46 7.51 12.98 -3.49
C ALA A 46 8.63 12.53 -4.41
N LEU A 47 8.29 12.06 -5.59
CA LEU A 47 9.24 11.47 -6.53
C LEU A 47 9.11 12.10 -7.92
N ILE A 48 10.23 12.27 -8.60
CA ILE A 48 10.26 12.68 -10.00
C ILE A 48 9.68 11.54 -10.84
N PRO A 49 8.68 11.83 -11.71
CA PRO A 49 8.12 10.84 -12.61
C PRO A 49 9.20 10.12 -13.43
N ARG A 50 9.17 8.80 -13.46
CA ARG A 50 10.09 7.99 -14.26
C ARG A 50 9.29 7.13 -15.22
N PRO A 51 9.52 7.26 -16.53
CA PRO A 51 8.88 6.40 -17.52
C PRO A 51 9.16 4.92 -17.23
N ALA A 52 8.12 4.12 -17.34
CA ALA A 52 8.21 2.67 -17.19
C ALA A 52 7.18 2.04 -18.13
N ARG A 53 7.36 0.76 -18.43
CA ARG A 53 6.40 -0.03 -19.22
C ARG A 53 5.93 -1.22 -18.39
N ALA A 54 4.61 -1.32 -18.24
CA ALA A 54 4.00 -2.42 -17.52
C ALA A 54 3.51 -3.52 -18.48
N ARG A 55 3.70 -4.77 -18.07
CA ARG A 55 2.92 -5.88 -18.60
C ARG A 55 1.72 -6.09 -17.70
N ILE A 56 0.51 -5.98 -18.30
CA ILE A 56 -0.76 -6.10 -17.57
C ILE A 56 -1.56 -7.24 -18.18
N GLU A 57 -2.01 -8.16 -17.32
CA GLU A 57 -2.86 -9.30 -17.64
C GLU A 57 -4.12 -9.26 -16.76
N ILE A 58 -5.29 -9.44 -17.36
CA ILE A 58 -6.58 -9.46 -16.65
C ILE A 58 -7.31 -10.73 -17.09
N ALA A 59 -7.67 -11.57 -16.14
CA ALA A 59 -8.42 -12.79 -16.39
C ALA A 59 -9.24 -13.19 -15.16
N ASP A 60 -10.45 -13.68 -15.37
CA ASP A 60 -11.30 -14.31 -14.35
C ASP A 60 -11.48 -13.48 -13.06
N GLY A 61 -11.62 -12.16 -13.19
CA GLY A 61 -11.78 -11.24 -12.04
C GLY A 61 -10.50 -11.05 -11.21
N ARG A 62 -9.34 -11.43 -11.77
CA ARG A 62 -8.00 -11.19 -11.22
C ARG A 62 -7.19 -10.36 -12.21
N ALA A 63 -6.18 -9.70 -11.71
CA ALA A 63 -5.26 -8.96 -12.57
C ALA A 63 -3.83 -9.05 -12.05
N VAL A 64 -2.89 -8.95 -12.97
CA VAL A 64 -1.45 -8.91 -12.70
C VAL A 64 -0.85 -7.73 -13.44
N ILE A 65 -0.01 -6.96 -12.76
CA ILE A 65 0.86 -5.94 -13.36
C ILE A 65 2.30 -6.26 -13.01
N SER A 66 3.19 -6.23 -13.99
CA SER A 66 4.62 -6.50 -13.83
C SER A 66 5.44 -5.35 -14.39
N ASN A 67 6.50 -4.96 -13.67
CA ASN A 67 7.48 -3.97 -14.08
C ASN A 67 8.87 -4.43 -13.60
N GLY A 68 9.74 -4.83 -14.55
CA GLY A 68 11.05 -5.38 -14.20
C GLY A 68 10.97 -6.56 -13.24
N ALA A 69 11.61 -6.43 -12.10
CA ALA A 69 11.70 -7.48 -11.09
C ALA A 69 10.51 -7.56 -10.11
N ILE A 70 9.60 -6.58 -10.17
CA ILE A 70 8.41 -6.55 -9.30
C ILE A 70 7.13 -6.88 -10.08
N ARG A 71 6.22 -7.58 -9.43
CA ARG A 71 4.85 -7.71 -9.91
C ARG A 71 3.85 -7.58 -8.79
N ALA A 72 2.65 -7.06 -9.09
CA ALA A 72 1.52 -7.04 -8.18
C ALA A 72 0.36 -7.86 -8.75
N GLU A 73 -0.31 -8.60 -7.89
CA GLU A 73 -1.50 -9.38 -8.22
C GLU A 73 -2.70 -8.82 -7.45
N ILE A 74 -3.82 -8.62 -8.17
CA ILE A 74 -5.13 -8.31 -7.58
C ILE A 74 -5.93 -9.62 -7.57
N ALA A 75 -6.29 -10.09 -6.37
CA ALA A 75 -7.21 -11.21 -6.22
C ALA A 75 -8.66 -10.80 -6.52
N ARG A 76 -9.57 -11.74 -6.70
CA ARG A 76 -11.02 -11.47 -6.87
C ARG A 76 -11.61 -10.64 -5.72
N SER A 77 -11.09 -10.80 -4.51
CA SER A 77 -11.45 -10.02 -3.33
C SER A 77 -10.95 -8.57 -3.36
N GLY A 78 -10.16 -8.18 -4.36
CA GLY A 78 -9.52 -6.87 -4.44
C GLY A 78 -8.23 -6.74 -3.64
N LYS A 79 -7.80 -7.78 -2.94
CA LYS A 79 -6.56 -7.82 -2.17
C LYS A 79 -5.35 -7.75 -3.10
N LEU A 80 -4.40 -6.88 -2.77
CA LEU A 80 -3.11 -6.76 -3.44
C LEU A 80 -2.05 -7.64 -2.77
N THR A 81 -1.23 -8.28 -3.60
CA THR A 81 0.00 -8.96 -3.16
C THR A 81 1.11 -8.62 -4.14
N PHE A 82 2.26 -8.19 -3.61
CA PHE A 82 3.45 -7.88 -4.39
C PHE A 82 4.47 -9.01 -4.25
N PHE A 83 5.13 -9.30 -5.35
CA PHE A 83 6.13 -10.36 -5.45
C PHE A 83 7.43 -9.79 -5.99
N GLY A 84 8.54 -10.23 -5.42
CA GLY A 84 9.88 -9.90 -5.89
C GLY A 84 10.35 -10.78 -7.06
N ALA A 85 11.57 -10.54 -7.52
CA ALA A 85 12.18 -11.20 -8.69
C ALA A 85 12.18 -12.74 -8.62
N ARG A 86 12.25 -13.31 -7.41
CA ARG A 86 12.24 -14.77 -7.20
C ARG A 86 10.84 -15.36 -7.05
N GLY A 87 9.79 -14.53 -7.23
CA GLY A 87 8.40 -14.94 -7.07
C GLY A 87 7.93 -15.09 -5.62
N GLN A 88 8.76 -14.69 -4.63
CA GLN A 88 8.36 -14.65 -3.23
C GLN A 88 7.47 -13.42 -2.96
N PRO A 89 6.44 -13.53 -2.11
CA PRO A 89 5.69 -12.36 -1.67
C PRO A 89 6.60 -11.45 -0.82
N ILE A 90 6.53 -10.14 -1.08
CA ILE A 90 7.33 -9.11 -0.39
C ILE A 90 6.46 -8.11 0.36
N VAL A 91 5.25 -7.83 -0.13
CA VAL A 91 4.22 -7.02 0.52
C VAL A 91 2.87 -7.66 0.21
N ALA A 92 2.01 -7.84 1.19
CA ALA A 92 0.65 -8.34 0.97
C ALA A 92 -0.36 -7.59 1.84
N GLU A 93 -1.43 -7.12 1.24
CA GLU A 93 -2.52 -6.49 1.97
C GLU A 93 -3.18 -7.46 2.95
N SER A 94 -3.67 -6.93 4.06
CA SER A 94 -4.44 -7.67 5.06
C SER A 94 -5.91 -7.32 4.92
N LEU A 95 -6.66 -8.22 4.31
CA LEU A 95 -8.11 -8.13 4.14
C LEU A 95 -8.77 -9.27 4.93
N ARG A 96 -9.85 -8.98 5.63
CA ARG A 96 -10.73 -9.98 6.24
C ARG A 96 -12.17 -9.67 5.86
N ASN A 97 -12.88 -10.66 5.36
CA ASN A 97 -14.28 -10.52 5.00
C ASN A 97 -15.08 -11.77 5.37
N ARG A 98 -16.40 -11.68 5.28
CA ARG A 98 -17.33 -12.80 5.56
C ARG A 98 -17.76 -13.55 4.30
N LYS A 99 -17.42 -13.04 3.12
CA LYS A 99 -18.05 -13.46 1.85
C LYS A 99 -17.50 -14.78 1.31
N ASP A 100 -16.28 -15.15 1.72
CA ASP A 100 -15.64 -16.38 1.24
C ASP A 100 -15.23 -17.26 2.42
N LEU A 101 -16.11 -18.19 2.80
CA LEU A 101 -15.88 -19.10 3.92
C LEU A 101 -14.76 -20.10 3.69
N LEU A 102 -14.26 -20.24 2.46
CA LEU A 102 -13.14 -21.11 2.11
C LEU A 102 -11.81 -20.35 2.08
N SER A 103 -11.85 -19.02 2.19
CA SER A 103 -10.65 -18.18 2.22
C SER A 103 -10.03 -18.17 3.62
N GLU A 104 -8.69 -18.25 3.68
CA GLU A 104 -7.92 -18.01 4.91
C GLU A 104 -8.13 -16.58 5.48
N ASP A 105 -8.55 -15.65 4.64
CA ASP A 105 -8.85 -14.27 5.00
C ASP A 105 -10.30 -14.08 5.51
N CYS A 106 -11.11 -15.15 5.59
CA CYS A 106 -12.46 -15.07 6.13
C CYS A 106 -12.44 -14.87 7.65
N SER A 107 -13.23 -13.94 8.12
CA SER A 107 -13.34 -13.61 9.55
C SER A 107 -14.71 -13.01 9.88
N ALA A 108 -15.18 -13.20 11.10
CA ALA A 108 -16.37 -12.52 11.61
C ALA A 108 -16.16 -11.00 11.71
N LEU A 109 -14.93 -10.54 11.83
CA LEU A 109 -14.56 -9.12 11.76
C LEU A 109 -14.22 -8.77 10.32
N GLU A 110 -15.01 -7.89 9.73
CA GLU A 110 -14.68 -7.29 8.44
C GLU A 110 -13.61 -6.21 8.64
N LEU A 111 -12.45 -6.41 8.00
CA LEU A 111 -11.35 -5.45 7.98
C LEU A 111 -10.95 -5.19 6.54
N GLU A 112 -11.16 -3.96 6.09
CA GLU A 112 -10.71 -3.53 4.79
C GLU A 112 -9.18 -3.37 4.78
N ALA A 113 -8.55 -3.80 3.69
CA ALA A 113 -7.12 -3.58 3.48
C ALA A 113 -6.83 -2.08 3.31
N ARG A 114 -7.72 -1.38 2.62
CA ARG A 114 -7.74 0.06 2.40
C ARG A 114 -9.06 0.61 2.95
N GLU A 115 -8.99 1.33 4.03
CA GLU A 115 -10.16 1.93 4.68
C GLU A 115 -10.15 3.44 4.47
N PHE A 116 -11.28 3.98 4.03
CA PHE A 116 -11.51 5.40 3.82
C PHE A 116 -12.66 5.85 4.72
N ARG A 117 -12.33 6.56 5.78
CA ARG A 117 -13.31 7.11 6.71
C ARG A 117 -13.50 8.60 6.43
N PRO A 118 -14.68 9.03 5.95
CA PRO A 118 -14.93 10.43 5.68
C PRO A 118 -14.74 11.30 6.93
N ILE A 119 -14.11 12.47 6.77
CA ILE A 119 -13.94 13.48 7.80
C ILE A 119 -14.54 14.81 7.36
N ILE A 120 -14.74 15.72 8.30
CA ILE A 120 -15.21 17.09 8.01
C ILE A 120 -14.19 17.77 7.09
N GLY A 121 -14.67 18.42 6.04
CA GLY A 121 -13.83 19.09 5.04
C GLY A 121 -13.68 18.35 3.70
N GLY A 122 -14.25 17.13 3.59
CA GLY A 122 -14.30 16.38 2.33
C GLY A 122 -13.09 15.49 2.06
N ASP A 123 -12.19 15.36 3.02
CA ASP A 123 -11.08 14.40 3.00
C ASP A 123 -11.46 13.10 3.71
N TYR A 124 -10.49 12.18 3.79
CA TYR A 124 -10.63 10.90 4.49
C TYR A 124 -9.51 10.71 5.51
N GLU A 125 -9.85 10.13 6.67
CA GLU A 125 -8.88 9.36 7.43
C GLU A 125 -8.66 8.05 6.66
N ILE A 126 -7.40 7.77 6.30
CA ILE A 126 -7.06 6.60 5.49
C ILE A 126 -6.26 5.61 6.36
N THR A 127 -6.63 4.34 6.28
CA THR A 127 -5.85 3.25 6.88
C THR A 127 -5.51 2.20 5.84
N ALA A 128 -4.22 1.87 5.71
CA ALA A 128 -3.74 0.75 4.91
C ALA A 128 -3.17 -0.34 5.81
N ARG A 129 -3.54 -1.60 5.56
CA ARG A 129 -3.14 -2.75 6.37
C ARG A 129 -2.44 -3.79 5.53
N PHE A 130 -1.30 -4.26 6.01
CA PHE A 130 -0.49 -5.29 5.38
C PHE A 130 -0.23 -6.44 6.36
N LYS A 131 -0.20 -7.68 5.84
CA LYS A 131 0.15 -8.87 6.62
C LYS A 131 1.65 -8.89 6.92
N SER A 132 2.02 -9.45 8.06
CA SER A 132 3.40 -9.92 8.23
C SER A 132 3.59 -11.20 7.42
N LEU A 133 4.59 -11.21 6.54
CA LEU A 133 4.94 -12.35 5.70
C LEU A 133 6.00 -13.26 6.33
N SER A 134 6.71 -12.75 7.31
CA SER A 134 7.70 -13.50 8.10
C SER A 134 7.77 -12.95 9.52
N ALA A 135 7.87 -13.84 10.50
CA ALA A 135 8.12 -13.47 11.89
C ALA A 135 9.52 -12.84 12.09
N ASP A 136 10.46 -13.20 11.22
CA ASP A 136 11.86 -12.77 11.25
C ASP A 136 12.11 -11.53 10.37
N GLU A 137 11.05 -10.94 9.78
CA GLU A 137 11.18 -9.70 9.02
C GLU A 137 11.73 -8.59 9.90
N ARG A 138 12.72 -7.88 9.38
CA ARG A 138 13.29 -6.65 9.96
C ARG A 138 12.97 -5.46 9.08
N ILE A 139 12.71 -4.33 9.71
CA ILE A 139 12.31 -3.09 9.04
C ILE A 139 13.25 -1.97 9.46
N PHE A 140 13.80 -1.25 8.49
CA PHE A 140 14.78 -0.18 8.69
C PHE A 140 14.37 1.08 7.94
N GLY A 141 14.71 2.26 8.45
CA GLY A 141 14.44 3.53 7.78
C GLY A 141 13.54 4.46 8.57
N MET A 142 12.54 5.05 7.92
CA MET A 142 11.57 6.01 8.46
C MET A 142 12.13 7.38 8.84
N GLY A 143 13.39 7.68 8.52
CA GLY A 143 14.05 8.95 8.84
C GLY A 143 14.74 8.92 10.20
N GLN A 144 14.71 10.03 10.92
CA GLN A 144 15.38 10.19 12.21
C GLN A 144 14.35 10.37 13.34
N TYR A 145 14.36 9.44 14.28
CA TYR A 145 13.55 9.47 15.50
C TYR A 145 14.45 9.34 16.74
N GLN A 146 13.98 9.81 17.89
CA GLN A 146 14.73 9.76 19.16
C GLN A 146 14.69 8.39 19.86
N GLN A 147 14.42 7.33 19.14
CA GLN A 147 14.36 5.98 19.71
C GLN A 147 15.62 5.18 19.37
N PRO A 148 16.09 4.31 20.27
CA PRO A 148 17.35 3.59 20.10
C PRO A 148 17.23 2.34 19.22
N TYR A 149 16.13 2.16 18.48
CA TYR A 149 15.88 0.95 17.70
C TYR A 149 16.30 1.14 16.25
N LEU A 150 17.21 0.30 15.78
CA LEU A 150 17.56 0.22 14.36
C LEU A 150 16.49 -0.62 13.60
N ASP A 151 16.10 -1.77 14.17
CA ASP A 151 14.99 -2.57 13.65
C ASP A 151 13.68 -2.05 14.24
N LEU A 152 12.79 -1.60 13.37
CA LEU A 152 11.51 -0.99 13.74
C LEU A 152 10.39 -2.03 13.94
N LYS A 153 10.66 -3.32 13.74
CA LYS A 153 9.64 -4.36 13.98
C LYS A 153 9.23 -4.38 15.45
N GLY A 154 7.94 -4.28 15.72
CA GLY A 154 7.37 -4.16 17.07
C GLY A 154 7.18 -2.72 17.56
N THR A 155 7.43 -1.71 16.72
CA THR A 155 7.30 -0.28 17.11
C THR A 155 6.14 0.40 16.41
N GLU A 156 5.73 1.55 16.94
CA GLU A 156 4.84 2.50 16.30
C GLU A 156 5.53 3.87 16.23
N LEU A 157 5.42 4.52 15.08
CA LEU A 157 5.96 5.85 14.82
C LEU A 157 4.85 6.83 14.47
N GLU A 158 4.92 8.03 15.02
CA GLU A 158 4.14 9.17 14.55
C GLU A 158 4.78 9.72 13.27
N LEU A 159 4.02 9.90 12.22
CA LEU A 159 4.46 10.52 10.96
C LEU A 159 4.22 12.02 11.06
N ALA A 160 5.13 12.72 11.72
CA ALA A 160 5.10 14.17 11.87
C ALA A 160 6.53 14.68 12.04
N HIS A 161 6.80 15.89 11.53
CA HIS A 161 8.03 16.59 11.83
C HIS A 161 7.86 17.29 13.18
N ARG A 162 8.77 16.98 14.10
CA ARG A 162 8.85 17.63 15.41
C ARG A 162 10.28 18.08 15.69
N ASN A 163 10.48 18.88 16.72
CA ASN A 163 11.83 19.23 17.14
C ASN A 163 12.63 17.94 17.44
N SER A 164 13.83 17.84 16.87
CA SER A 164 14.72 16.68 16.92
C SER A 164 14.23 15.41 16.19
N GLN A 165 13.17 15.51 15.39
CA GLN A 165 12.67 14.39 14.56
C GLN A 165 12.50 14.81 13.11
N ALA A 166 12.95 13.97 12.19
CA ALA A 166 12.71 14.10 10.76
C ALA A 166 12.02 12.82 10.25
N SER A 167 10.72 12.91 10.00
CA SER A 167 9.93 11.80 9.48
C SER A 167 10.12 11.67 7.97
N VAL A 168 10.63 10.53 7.52
CA VAL A 168 10.70 10.14 6.11
C VAL A 168 9.96 8.83 5.99
N PRO A 169 8.72 8.80 5.48
CA PRO A 169 7.85 7.62 5.52
C PRO A 169 8.25 6.57 4.47
N PHE A 170 9.51 6.18 4.51
CA PHE A 170 10.14 5.17 3.66
C PHE A 170 10.88 4.16 4.54
N TYR A 171 10.62 2.87 4.30
CA TYR A 171 11.36 1.79 4.93
C TYR A 171 11.95 0.80 3.93
N LEU A 172 12.97 0.09 4.38
CA LEU A 172 13.52 -1.10 3.75
C LEU A 172 13.16 -2.33 4.58
N SER A 173 12.63 -3.36 3.93
CA SER A 173 12.37 -4.66 4.53
C SER A 173 13.47 -5.66 4.20
N SER A 174 13.82 -6.51 5.18
CA SER A 174 14.72 -7.65 4.97
C SER A 174 14.15 -8.69 3.98
N LEU A 175 12.90 -8.56 3.57
CA LEU A 175 12.28 -9.36 2.50
C LEU A 175 12.74 -8.92 1.11
N GLY A 176 13.53 -7.82 1.02
CA GLY A 176 14.14 -7.34 -0.22
C GLY A 176 13.28 -6.33 -0.96
N CYS A 177 12.54 -5.49 -0.28
CA CYS A 177 11.79 -4.38 -0.87
C CYS A 177 11.92 -3.09 -0.08
N GLY A 178 11.68 -1.97 -0.77
CA GLY A 178 11.39 -0.68 -0.17
C GLY A 178 9.89 -0.41 -0.19
N PHE A 179 9.42 0.41 0.72
CA PHE A 179 8.04 0.89 0.75
C PHE A 179 8.04 2.38 1.09
N LEU A 180 7.42 3.19 0.25
CA LEU A 180 7.25 4.62 0.46
C LEU A 180 5.77 4.95 0.63
N TRP A 181 5.39 5.51 1.76
CA TRP A 181 4.07 6.05 2.03
C TRP A 181 4.04 7.55 1.68
N ASN A 182 3.34 7.89 0.59
CA ASN A 182 3.22 9.28 0.13
C ASN A 182 1.94 9.92 0.63
N ASN A 183 2.00 10.40 1.85
CA ASN A 183 0.87 11.08 2.44
C ASN A 183 1.36 12.27 3.27
N PRO A 184 0.99 13.52 2.92
CA PRO A 184 1.51 14.71 3.56
C PRO A 184 0.87 15.02 4.92
N SER A 185 -0.15 14.30 5.33
CA SER A 185 -0.81 14.57 6.62
C SER A 185 -0.10 13.90 7.78
N ILE A 186 -0.32 14.41 8.99
CA ILE A 186 0.07 13.72 10.21
C ILE A 186 -0.59 12.33 10.23
N GLY A 187 0.18 11.34 10.61
CA GLY A 187 -0.27 9.95 10.60
C GLY A 187 0.51 9.06 11.55
N ARG A 188 0.40 7.77 11.35
CA ARG A 188 1.12 6.74 12.12
C ARG A 188 1.51 5.57 11.24
N ALA A 189 2.67 5.01 11.54
CA ALA A 189 3.12 3.72 11.01
C ALA A 189 3.33 2.75 12.17
N THR A 190 2.58 1.66 12.19
CA THR A 190 2.68 0.60 13.21
C THR A 190 3.28 -0.64 12.56
N PHE A 191 4.46 -1.06 13.02
CA PHE A 191 5.19 -2.24 12.54
C PHE A 191 5.02 -3.41 13.52
N ALA A 192 3.79 -3.85 13.74
CA ALA A 192 3.51 -4.95 14.65
C ALA A 192 4.06 -6.29 14.12
N LYS A 193 4.27 -7.27 15.01
CA LYS A 193 4.75 -8.60 14.63
C LYS A 193 3.83 -9.34 13.65
N ASN A 194 2.53 -9.09 13.72
CA ASN A 194 1.51 -9.73 12.88
C ASN A 194 1.11 -8.93 11.65
N GLY A 195 1.61 -7.71 11.49
CA GLY A 195 1.30 -6.88 10.33
C GLY A 195 1.77 -5.45 10.47
N THR A 196 1.68 -4.72 9.37
CA THR A 196 2.01 -3.30 9.29
C THR A 196 0.74 -2.51 9.00
N VAL A 197 0.54 -1.40 9.72
CA VAL A 197 -0.61 -0.51 9.54
C VAL A 197 -0.11 0.91 9.34
N TRP A 198 -0.56 1.53 8.27
CA TRP A 198 -0.34 2.95 7.98
C TRP A 198 -1.65 3.71 8.16
N ARG A 199 -1.58 4.85 8.81
CA ARG A 199 -2.71 5.76 8.98
C ARG A 199 -2.36 7.18 8.59
N SER A 200 -3.27 7.84 7.91
CA SER A 200 -3.25 9.26 7.60
C SER A 200 -4.48 9.91 8.21
N SER A 201 -4.33 11.01 8.89
CA SER A 201 -5.45 11.72 9.54
C SER A 201 -6.32 12.51 8.55
N SER A 202 -5.78 12.89 7.40
CA SER A 202 -6.50 13.65 6.37
C SER A 202 -5.83 13.50 5.02
N SER A 203 -6.50 12.90 4.05
CA SER A 203 -6.02 12.77 2.68
C SER A 203 -7.16 12.52 1.71
N LYS A 204 -7.00 12.95 0.47
CA LYS A 204 -7.95 12.69 -0.63
C LYS A 204 -7.78 11.30 -1.22
N ALA A 205 -6.58 10.74 -1.14
CA ALA A 205 -6.24 9.43 -1.68
C ALA A 205 -5.16 8.74 -0.86
N LEU A 206 -5.17 7.43 -0.89
CA LEU A 206 -4.04 6.59 -0.53
C LEU A 206 -3.03 6.64 -1.67
N ASP A 207 -1.74 6.74 -1.34
CA ASP A 207 -0.65 6.74 -2.31
C ASP A 207 0.61 6.12 -1.70
N TYR A 208 1.17 5.10 -2.34
CA TYR A 208 2.42 4.46 -1.91
C TYR A 208 3.17 3.78 -3.07
N TRP A 209 4.46 3.53 -2.89
CA TRP A 209 5.31 2.74 -3.79
C TRP A 209 5.85 1.49 -3.09
N VAL A 210 6.01 0.46 -3.88
CA VAL A 210 6.73 -0.77 -3.54
C VAL A 210 7.78 -1.02 -4.60
#